data_14340d2dca980a5b1b1430057ba3c0b0
#
_entry.id   14340d2dca980a5b1b1430057ba3c0b0
#
_cell.length_a   1.000
_cell.length_b   1.000
_cell.length_c   1.000
_cell.angle_alpha   90.00
_cell.angle_beta   90.00
_cell.angle_gamma   90.00
#
_symmetry.space_group_name_H-M   'P 1'
#
loop_
_entity.id
_entity.type
_entity.pdbx_description
1 polymer ?
#
loop_
_entity_poly.entity_id
_entity_poly.type
_entity_poly.pdbx_seq_one_letter_code
_entity_poly.pdbx_strand_id
1 'polypeptide(L)'
;MKIAILGSSGFLGKVILKKALDEGFQIRTLVRNPEKLGELKDKVEFCHGCVTKIDKLEETVKGVEAVISTIGPPMKKCEDPEYYKNSMEKIVTVLEKQKIKRYIHIGGAAHLGGENENWTIGRITLRLVLKIIAKPVLIAKQLEWDVLKKSNLDWTLVRPPGIMKEVFKGKGVIADEKNLVRTKINVEDLADFIIEQITSKDWIKKAPLVAAG
;
A
#
# COMPACT_ATOMS: atom_id res chain seq x y z
N MET A 1 18.02 3.97 8.87
CA MET A 1 17.27 4.32 7.67
C MET A 1 16.03 5.10 8.05
N LYS A 2 15.72 6.20 7.36
CA LYS A 2 14.49 6.98 7.61
C LYS A 2 13.48 6.73 6.50
N ILE A 3 12.24 6.42 6.87
CA ILE A 3 11.16 6.11 5.93
C ILE A 3 9.92 6.96 6.21
N ALA A 4 9.06 7.11 5.19
CA ALA A 4 7.75 7.69 5.41
C ALA A 4 6.65 6.63 5.26
N ILE A 5 5.63 6.69 6.14
CA ILE A 5 4.45 5.83 6.05
C ILE A 5 3.20 6.70 5.87
N LEU A 6 2.58 6.61 4.70
CA LEU A 6 1.33 7.28 4.39
C LEU A 6 0.15 6.35 4.69
N GLY A 7 -0.79 6.81 5.52
CA GLY A 7 -1.91 5.99 5.98
C GLY A 7 -1.66 5.17 7.25
N SER A 8 -0.64 5.53 8.03
CA SER A 8 -0.22 4.87 9.28
C SER A 8 -1.31 4.73 10.34
N SER A 9 -2.35 5.56 10.33
CA SER A 9 -3.49 5.48 11.26
C SER A 9 -4.56 4.44 10.87
N GLY A 10 -4.43 3.83 9.69
CA GLY A 10 -5.30 2.76 9.22
C GLY A 10 -4.99 1.40 9.86
N PHE A 11 -5.85 0.41 9.61
CA PHE A 11 -5.71 -0.95 10.16
C PHE A 11 -4.33 -1.58 9.85
N LEU A 12 -4.00 -1.73 8.58
CA LEU A 12 -2.70 -2.26 8.14
C LEU A 12 -1.55 -1.28 8.45
N GLY A 13 -1.80 0.03 8.26
CA GLY A 13 -0.78 1.06 8.49
C GLY A 13 -0.23 1.10 9.91
N LYS A 14 -1.08 0.84 10.93
CA LYS A 14 -0.64 0.76 12.34
C LYS A 14 0.27 -0.44 12.59
N VAL A 15 -0.03 -1.59 11.98
CA VAL A 15 0.80 -2.80 12.12
C VAL A 15 2.15 -2.58 11.47
N ILE A 16 2.18 -2.04 10.24
CA ILE A 16 3.43 -1.67 9.57
C ILE A 16 4.22 -0.66 10.41
N LEU A 17 3.56 0.38 10.93
CA LEU A 17 4.20 1.39 11.76
C LEU A 17 4.88 0.79 12.98
N LYS A 18 4.16 -0.08 13.73
CA LYS A 18 4.71 -0.74 14.90
C LYS A 18 5.92 -1.61 14.55
N LYS A 19 5.78 -2.49 13.57
CA LYS A 19 6.86 -3.39 13.17
C LYS A 19 8.10 -2.65 12.65
N ALA A 20 7.89 -1.60 11.85
CA ALA A 20 9.02 -0.79 11.35
C ALA A 20 9.76 -0.06 12.49
N LEU A 21 9.05 0.36 13.55
CA LEU A 21 9.70 0.88 14.77
C LEU A 21 10.49 -0.21 15.50
N ASP A 22 9.92 -1.41 15.62
CA ASP A 22 10.56 -2.56 16.28
C ASP A 22 11.84 -3.00 15.52
N GLU A 23 11.88 -2.80 14.19
CA GLU A 23 13.07 -3.02 13.34
C GLU A 23 14.06 -1.83 13.33
N GLY A 24 13.79 -0.77 14.09
CA GLY A 24 14.72 0.36 14.28
C GLY A 24 14.67 1.42 13.16
N PHE A 25 13.64 1.44 12.32
CA PHE A 25 13.45 2.52 11.35
C PHE A 25 13.07 3.82 12.05
N GLN A 26 13.64 4.93 11.57
CA GLN A 26 13.15 6.26 11.89
C GLN A 26 11.94 6.56 10.99
N ILE A 27 10.81 6.92 11.59
CA ILE A 27 9.57 7.03 10.84
C ILE A 27 9.02 8.44 10.85
N ARG A 28 8.66 8.93 9.68
CA ARG A 28 7.81 10.10 9.52
C ARG A 28 6.48 9.70 8.90
N THR A 29 5.37 10.29 9.34
CA THR A 29 4.06 9.97 8.82
C THR A 29 3.21 11.21 8.56
N LEU A 30 2.27 11.11 7.61
CA LEU A 30 1.27 12.13 7.32
C LEU A 30 -0.08 11.65 7.83
N VAL A 31 -0.66 12.37 8.77
CA VAL A 31 -1.91 11.98 9.42
C VAL A 31 -2.91 13.12 9.48
N ARG A 32 -4.18 12.80 9.22
CA ARG A 32 -5.31 13.75 9.35
C ARG A 32 -5.77 13.94 10.79
N ASN A 33 -5.51 12.94 11.63
CA ASN A 33 -5.84 12.96 13.05
C ASN A 33 -4.73 12.21 13.80
N PRO A 34 -3.76 12.95 14.42
CA PRO A 34 -2.64 12.37 15.14
C PRO A 34 -3.06 11.48 16.33
N GLU A 35 -4.20 11.75 16.97
CA GLU A 35 -4.68 10.94 18.10
C GLU A 35 -4.97 9.49 17.71
N LYS A 36 -5.23 9.24 16.42
CA LYS A 36 -5.41 7.86 15.90
C LYS A 36 -4.13 7.02 15.91
N LEU A 37 -2.97 7.63 16.11
CA LEU A 37 -1.72 6.89 16.29
C LEU A 37 -1.66 6.20 17.66
N GLY A 38 -2.38 6.72 18.66
CA GLY A 38 -2.38 6.18 20.01
C GLY A 38 -0.98 6.24 20.63
N GLU A 39 -0.54 5.17 21.27
CA GLU A 39 0.76 5.04 21.94
C GLU A 39 1.97 5.19 21.00
N LEU A 40 1.76 5.11 19.69
CA LEU A 40 2.82 5.28 18.70
C LEU A 40 3.06 6.74 18.34
N LYS A 41 2.21 7.68 18.80
CA LYS A 41 2.30 9.10 18.49
C LYS A 41 3.65 9.72 18.87
N ASP A 42 4.11 9.42 20.08
CA ASP A 42 5.36 9.97 20.62
C ASP A 42 6.62 9.25 20.12
N LYS A 43 6.44 8.16 19.37
CA LYS A 43 7.54 7.36 18.82
C LYS A 43 7.89 7.71 17.37
N VAL A 44 7.14 8.62 16.73
CA VAL A 44 7.30 8.97 15.33
C VAL A 44 7.27 10.48 15.11
N GLU A 45 7.95 10.95 14.08
CA GLU A 45 7.71 12.29 13.55
C GLU A 45 6.42 12.27 12.73
N PHE A 46 5.52 13.25 12.93
CA PHE A 46 4.33 13.34 12.10
C PHE A 46 4.07 14.76 11.59
N CYS A 47 3.54 14.83 10.37
CA CYS A 47 2.97 16.03 9.78
C CYS A 47 1.44 15.95 9.85
N HIS A 48 0.79 17.02 10.29
CA HIS A 48 -0.67 17.09 10.31
C HIS A 48 -1.18 17.56 8.94
N GLY A 49 -1.92 16.70 8.24
CA GLY A 49 -2.43 16.99 6.91
C GLY A 49 -2.96 15.77 6.18
N CYS A 50 -3.17 15.95 4.87
CA CYS A 50 -3.56 14.85 3.99
C CYS A 50 -2.73 14.90 2.69
N VAL A 51 -2.70 13.80 1.95
CA VAL A 51 -1.89 13.64 0.73
C VAL A 51 -2.27 14.59 -0.41
N THR A 52 -3.43 15.22 -0.33
CA THR A 52 -3.84 16.24 -1.30
C THR A 52 -3.20 17.60 -1.04
N LYS A 53 -2.58 17.81 0.11
CA LYS A 53 -1.81 19.01 0.47
C LYS A 53 -0.34 18.78 0.14
N ILE A 54 0.11 19.33 -0.97
CA ILE A 54 1.47 19.08 -1.51
C ILE A 54 2.55 19.54 -0.54
N ASP A 55 2.38 20.70 0.09
CA ASP A 55 3.30 21.22 1.11
C ASP A 55 3.51 20.24 2.27
N LYS A 56 2.41 19.67 2.77
CA LYS A 56 2.46 18.69 3.87
C LYS A 56 3.05 17.34 3.42
N LEU A 57 2.80 16.95 2.19
CA LEU A 57 3.40 15.75 1.63
C LEU A 57 4.91 15.93 1.43
N GLU A 58 5.34 17.07 0.88
CA GLU A 58 6.75 17.42 0.73
C GLU A 58 7.50 17.47 2.09
N GLU A 59 6.88 18.08 3.10
CA GLU A 59 7.39 18.09 4.48
C GLU A 59 7.56 16.67 5.02
N THR A 60 6.54 15.81 4.80
CA THR A 60 6.55 14.43 5.31
C THR A 60 7.66 13.59 4.69
N VAL A 61 7.90 13.73 3.40
CA VAL A 61 8.87 12.87 2.70
C VAL A 61 10.28 13.47 2.62
N LYS A 62 10.51 14.67 3.15
CA LYS A 62 11.82 15.32 3.11
C LYS A 62 12.88 14.50 3.84
N GLY A 63 13.91 14.08 3.10
CA GLY A 63 15.07 13.35 3.65
C GLY A 63 14.77 11.90 4.03
N VAL A 64 13.67 11.30 3.53
CA VAL A 64 13.43 9.86 3.67
C VAL A 64 14.02 9.09 2.48
N GLU A 65 14.34 7.84 2.71
CA GLU A 65 14.96 6.96 1.71
C GLU A 65 13.91 6.08 0.99
N ALA A 66 12.79 5.80 1.64
CA ALA A 66 11.69 5.03 1.07
C ALA A 66 10.32 5.50 1.60
N VAL A 67 9.28 5.23 0.84
CA VAL A 67 7.90 5.54 1.22
C VAL A 67 7.02 4.31 1.10
N ILE A 68 6.25 4.02 2.16
CA ILE A 68 5.17 3.02 2.16
C ILE A 68 3.83 3.74 2.17
N SER A 69 2.91 3.36 1.28
CA SER A 69 1.56 3.91 1.25
C SER A 69 0.51 2.83 1.39
N THR A 70 -0.27 2.92 2.47
CA THR A 70 -1.49 2.12 2.67
C THR A 70 -2.77 2.89 2.33
N ILE A 71 -2.62 4.02 1.66
CA ILE A 71 -3.75 4.84 1.22
C ILE A 71 -4.43 4.14 0.05
N GLY A 72 -5.75 4.00 0.14
CA GLY A 72 -6.54 3.40 -0.91
C GLY A 72 -8.03 3.52 -0.62
N PRO A 73 -8.89 3.25 -1.62
CA PRO A 73 -10.34 3.36 -1.48
C PRO A 73 -10.89 2.34 -0.49
N PRO A 74 -11.74 2.78 0.47
CA PRO A 74 -12.45 1.86 1.34
C PRO A 74 -13.50 1.07 0.54
N MET A 75 -13.58 -0.25 0.79
CA MET A 75 -14.46 -1.15 0.02
C MET A 75 -15.93 -0.72 -0.02
N LYS A 76 -16.44 -0.08 1.06
CA LYS A 76 -17.87 0.26 1.18
C LYS A 76 -18.20 1.72 0.87
N LYS A 77 -17.23 2.62 0.73
CA LYS A 77 -17.45 4.08 0.65
C LYS A 77 -16.47 4.77 -0.31
N CYS A 78 -16.22 4.19 -1.46
CA CYS A 78 -15.49 4.88 -2.50
C CYS A 78 -16.47 5.76 -3.30
N GLU A 79 -16.65 7.00 -2.86
CA GLU A 79 -17.56 7.94 -3.50
C GLU A 79 -16.93 8.62 -4.73
N ASP A 80 -15.63 8.90 -4.66
CA ASP A 80 -14.87 9.59 -5.71
C ASP A 80 -13.60 8.82 -6.08
N PRO A 81 -13.61 8.01 -7.16
CA PRO A 81 -12.42 7.32 -7.65
C PRO A 81 -11.29 8.25 -8.09
N GLU A 82 -11.59 9.45 -8.63
CA GLU A 82 -10.60 10.40 -9.08
C GLU A 82 -9.78 10.98 -7.90
N TYR A 83 -10.35 11.04 -6.70
CA TYR A 83 -9.59 11.43 -5.51
C TYR A 83 -8.34 10.57 -5.29
N TYR A 84 -8.44 9.26 -5.54
CA TYR A 84 -7.32 8.33 -5.35
C TYR A 84 -6.28 8.46 -6.46
N LYS A 85 -6.72 8.65 -7.70
CA LYS A 85 -5.83 9.00 -8.81
C LYS A 85 -5.04 10.28 -8.52
N ASN A 86 -5.75 11.37 -8.19
CA ASN A 86 -5.14 12.66 -7.88
C ASN A 86 -4.18 12.57 -6.68
N SER A 87 -4.49 11.73 -5.69
CA SER A 87 -3.61 11.47 -4.56
C SER A 87 -2.34 10.74 -5.01
N MET A 88 -2.46 9.72 -5.86
CA MET A 88 -1.32 8.99 -6.41
C MET A 88 -0.44 9.90 -7.28
N GLU A 89 -1.03 10.73 -8.14
CA GLU A 89 -0.29 11.70 -8.97
C GLU A 89 0.54 12.65 -8.12
N LYS A 90 -0.05 13.20 -7.04
CA LYS A 90 0.67 14.09 -6.10
C LYS A 90 1.80 13.36 -5.39
N ILE A 91 1.57 12.13 -4.92
CA ILE A 91 2.60 11.32 -4.28
C ILE A 91 3.76 11.10 -5.26
N VAL A 92 3.49 10.60 -6.47
CA VAL A 92 4.51 10.35 -7.49
C VAL A 92 5.29 11.62 -7.81
N THR A 93 4.60 12.73 -8.09
CA THR A 93 5.22 14.02 -8.41
C THR A 93 6.17 14.49 -7.31
N VAL A 94 5.73 14.40 -6.04
CA VAL A 94 6.54 14.84 -4.90
C VAL A 94 7.76 13.94 -4.71
N LEU A 95 7.58 12.61 -4.82
CA LEU A 95 8.69 11.67 -4.68
C LEU A 95 9.74 11.85 -5.78
N GLU A 96 9.32 12.02 -7.04
CA GLU A 96 10.22 12.26 -8.16
C GLU A 96 10.96 13.60 -8.00
N LYS A 97 10.27 14.68 -7.60
CA LYS A 97 10.86 16.00 -7.31
C LYS A 97 11.93 15.92 -6.23
N GLN A 98 11.70 15.13 -5.18
CA GLN A 98 12.63 14.93 -4.06
C GLN A 98 13.65 13.81 -4.30
N LYS A 99 13.64 13.18 -5.49
CA LYS A 99 14.56 12.11 -5.90
C LYS A 99 14.47 10.86 -5.02
N ILE A 100 13.32 10.63 -4.37
CA ILE A 100 13.02 9.43 -3.61
C ILE A 100 12.55 8.37 -4.60
N LYS A 101 13.30 7.28 -4.72
CA LYS A 101 13.00 6.23 -5.71
C LYS A 101 12.13 5.13 -5.16
N ARG A 102 12.40 4.65 -3.94
CA ARG A 102 11.74 3.46 -3.40
C ARG A 102 10.34 3.78 -2.89
N TYR A 103 9.32 3.18 -3.51
CA TYR A 103 7.92 3.36 -3.18
C TYR A 103 7.17 2.03 -3.13
N ILE A 104 6.60 1.69 -1.98
CA ILE A 104 5.79 0.50 -1.78
C ILE A 104 4.32 0.93 -1.62
N HIS A 105 3.47 0.54 -2.56
CA HIS A 105 2.04 0.83 -2.51
C HIS A 105 1.21 -0.42 -2.28
N ILE A 106 0.18 -0.30 -1.44
CA ILE A 106 -0.70 -1.42 -1.12
C ILE A 106 -1.98 -1.29 -1.97
N GLY A 107 -2.09 -2.19 -2.92
CA GLY A 107 -3.26 -2.35 -3.77
C GLY A 107 -4.30 -3.30 -3.20
N GLY A 108 -4.63 -4.33 -3.93
CA GLY A 108 -5.52 -5.42 -3.56
C GLY A 108 -5.56 -6.48 -4.66
N ALA A 109 -5.89 -7.72 -4.34
CA ALA A 109 -5.89 -8.83 -5.30
C ALA A 109 -6.89 -8.65 -6.46
N ALA A 110 -7.91 -7.82 -6.28
CA ALA A 110 -8.86 -7.45 -7.34
C ALA A 110 -8.29 -6.43 -8.34
N HIS A 111 -7.14 -5.84 -8.03
CA HIS A 111 -6.45 -4.89 -8.90
C HIS A 111 -5.85 -5.61 -10.11
N LEU A 112 -6.01 -5.00 -11.28
CA LEU A 112 -5.42 -5.54 -12.51
C LEU A 112 -3.98 -5.06 -12.62
N GLY A 113 -3.06 -5.84 -12.09
CA GLY A 113 -1.66 -5.40 -12.02
C GLY A 113 -0.70 -6.08 -12.99
N GLY A 114 -1.13 -7.06 -13.76
CA GLY A 114 -0.22 -7.79 -14.63
C GLY A 114 -0.82 -8.15 -15.97
N GLU A 115 -0.06 -7.99 -17.03
CA GLU A 115 -0.45 -8.40 -18.40
C GLU A 115 -0.46 -9.93 -18.55
N ASN A 116 0.25 -10.64 -17.64
CA ASN A 116 0.46 -12.10 -17.71
C ASN A 116 -0.20 -12.88 -16.58
N GLU A 117 -1.27 -12.35 -15.99
CA GLU A 117 -1.94 -13.02 -14.90
C GLU A 117 -2.75 -14.24 -15.34
N ASN A 118 -2.64 -15.33 -14.58
CA ASN A 118 -3.46 -16.50 -14.80
C ASN A 118 -4.89 -16.28 -14.29
N TRP A 119 -5.82 -16.21 -15.22
CA TRP A 119 -7.24 -16.01 -14.93
C TRP A 119 -7.91 -17.35 -14.65
N THR A 120 -8.05 -17.69 -13.36
CA THR A 120 -8.87 -18.83 -12.94
C THR A 120 -10.34 -18.45 -12.93
N ILE A 121 -11.24 -19.44 -13.05
CA ILE A 121 -12.70 -19.25 -12.98
C ILE A 121 -13.07 -18.50 -11.68
N GLY A 122 -12.45 -18.86 -10.55
CA GLY A 122 -12.67 -18.18 -9.26
C GLY A 122 -12.27 -16.70 -9.27
N ARG A 123 -11.21 -16.31 -9.98
CA ARG A 123 -10.82 -14.89 -10.12
C ARG A 123 -11.78 -14.13 -11.03
N ILE A 124 -12.24 -14.76 -12.11
CA ILE A 124 -13.22 -14.17 -13.02
C ILE A 124 -14.54 -13.90 -12.28
N THR A 125 -15.05 -14.88 -11.54
CA THR A 125 -16.29 -14.75 -10.74
C THR A 125 -16.14 -13.70 -9.65
N LEU A 126 -15.06 -13.70 -8.89
CA LEU A 126 -14.78 -12.67 -7.89
C LEU A 126 -14.79 -11.26 -8.51
N ARG A 127 -14.14 -11.10 -9.65
CA ARG A 127 -14.09 -9.82 -10.36
C ARG A 127 -15.47 -9.37 -10.86
N LEU A 128 -16.29 -10.29 -11.37
CA LEU A 128 -17.67 -9.98 -11.79
C LEU A 128 -18.50 -9.52 -10.60
N VAL A 129 -18.41 -10.21 -9.46
CA VAL A 129 -19.08 -9.81 -8.22
C VAL A 129 -18.62 -8.43 -7.78
N LEU A 130 -17.30 -8.17 -7.73
CA LEU A 130 -16.76 -6.87 -7.34
C LEU A 130 -17.14 -5.74 -8.31
N LYS A 131 -17.31 -6.03 -9.62
CA LYS A 131 -17.85 -5.04 -10.57
C LYS A 131 -19.26 -4.59 -10.24
N ILE A 132 -20.06 -5.43 -9.57
CA ILE A 132 -21.43 -5.10 -9.15
C ILE A 132 -21.41 -4.35 -7.82
N ILE A 133 -20.71 -4.89 -6.80
CA ILE A 133 -20.80 -4.39 -5.42
C ILE A 133 -19.77 -3.31 -5.07
N ALA A 134 -18.66 -3.21 -5.82
CA ALA A 134 -17.54 -2.33 -5.52
C ALA A 134 -16.93 -1.67 -6.77
N LYS A 135 -17.76 -1.40 -7.79
CA LYS A 135 -17.31 -0.80 -9.06
C LYS A 135 -16.45 0.47 -8.86
N PRO A 136 -16.81 1.44 -8.01
CA PRO A 136 -15.98 2.63 -7.79
C PRO A 136 -14.59 2.29 -7.24
N VAL A 137 -14.49 1.26 -6.38
CA VAL A 137 -13.19 0.79 -5.86
C VAL A 137 -12.31 0.23 -6.97
N LEU A 138 -12.88 -0.57 -7.88
CA LEU A 138 -12.12 -1.11 -9.01
C LEU A 138 -11.64 -0.01 -9.95
N ILE A 139 -12.48 1.00 -10.20
CA ILE A 139 -12.09 2.18 -11.00
C ILE A 139 -10.94 2.92 -10.32
N ALA A 140 -11.07 3.25 -9.04
CA ALA A 140 -10.03 3.93 -8.28
C ALA A 140 -8.70 3.17 -8.32
N LYS A 141 -8.74 1.86 -8.10
CA LYS A 141 -7.56 0.99 -8.17
C LYS A 141 -6.92 0.98 -9.56
N GLN A 142 -7.72 0.96 -10.62
CA GLN A 142 -7.20 1.03 -11.97
C GLN A 142 -6.53 2.38 -12.26
N LEU A 143 -7.14 3.47 -11.82
CA LEU A 143 -6.60 4.82 -11.99
C LEU A 143 -5.27 4.98 -11.20
N GLU A 144 -5.19 4.50 -9.96
CA GLU A 144 -3.94 4.47 -9.19
C GLU A 144 -2.84 3.69 -9.93
N TRP A 145 -3.18 2.52 -10.49
CA TRP A 145 -2.26 1.69 -11.25
C TRP A 145 -1.73 2.40 -12.50
N ASP A 146 -2.63 3.05 -13.26
CA ASP A 146 -2.28 3.73 -14.50
C ASP A 146 -1.30 4.91 -14.27
N VAL A 147 -1.36 5.54 -13.11
CA VAL A 147 -0.38 6.54 -12.68
C VAL A 147 0.93 5.87 -12.26
N LEU A 148 0.86 4.87 -11.37
CA LEU A 148 2.03 4.24 -10.77
C LEU A 148 2.94 3.59 -11.83
N LYS A 149 2.37 2.82 -12.76
CA LYS A 149 3.14 2.11 -13.79
C LYS A 149 3.91 3.03 -14.74
N LYS A 150 3.45 4.29 -14.91
CA LYS A 150 4.11 5.30 -15.74
C LYS A 150 5.21 6.06 -15.01
N SER A 151 5.29 5.94 -13.70
CA SER A 151 6.26 6.67 -12.88
C SER A 151 7.70 6.14 -13.05
N ASN A 152 8.67 7.01 -12.75
CA ASN A 152 10.09 6.65 -12.70
C ASN A 152 10.54 6.12 -11.33
N LEU A 153 9.58 5.77 -10.45
CA LEU A 153 9.86 5.22 -9.13
C LEU A 153 10.28 3.74 -9.21
N ASP A 154 11.06 3.30 -8.26
CA ASP A 154 11.33 1.89 -7.99
C ASP A 154 10.16 1.34 -7.15
N TRP A 155 9.00 1.28 -7.77
CA TRP A 155 7.76 0.91 -7.07
C TRP A 155 7.59 -0.61 -6.92
N THR A 156 6.90 -1.00 -5.85
CA THR A 156 6.29 -2.32 -5.68
C THR A 156 4.81 -2.14 -5.36
N LEU A 157 3.91 -2.76 -6.14
CA LEU A 157 2.48 -2.77 -5.85
C LEU A 157 2.12 -4.08 -5.16
N VAL A 158 2.03 -4.08 -3.84
CA VAL A 158 1.64 -5.26 -3.05
C VAL A 158 0.14 -5.48 -3.16
N ARG A 159 -0.28 -6.65 -3.63
CA ARG A 159 -1.70 -6.97 -3.89
C ARG A 159 -2.21 -8.08 -2.98
N PRO A 160 -2.53 -7.79 -1.72
CA PRO A 160 -3.09 -8.79 -0.82
C PRO A 160 -4.55 -9.12 -1.18
N PRO A 161 -5.01 -10.34 -0.88
CA PRO A 161 -6.42 -10.72 -0.86
C PRO A 161 -7.11 -10.20 0.41
N GLY A 162 -8.00 -10.95 1.03
CA GLY A 162 -8.59 -10.61 2.32
C GLY A 162 -7.55 -10.55 3.44
N ILE A 163 -7.38 -9.37 4.05
CA ILE A 163 -6.46 -9.18 5.19
C ILE A 163 -7.21 -9.52 6.48
N MET A 164 -6.68 -10.47 7.25
CA MET A 164 -7.27 -10.99 8.48
C MET A 164 -6.54 -10.46 9.71
N LYS A 165 -7.31 -10.17 10.79
CA LYS A 165 -6.74 -9.83 12.10
C LYS A 165 -6.25 -11.04 12.87
N GLU A 166 -6.99 -12.14 12.72
CA GLU A 166 -6.72 -13.37 13.46
C GLU A 166 -5.56 -14.12 12.84
N VAL A 167 -4.69 -14.60 13.71
CA VAL A 167 -3.54 -15.42 13.32
C VAL A 167 -4.07 -16.82 12.98
N PHE A 168 -4.17 -17.12 11.70
CA PHE A 168 -4.17 -18.53 11.32
C PHE A 168 -2.71 -18.94 11.09
N LYS A 169 -2.35 -20.13 11.52
CA LYS A 169 -0.98 -20.64 11.36
C LYS A 169 -0.71 -20.87 9.87
N GLY A 170 -0.23 -19.84 9.18
CA GLY A 170 0.31 -19.94 7.83
C GLY A 170 1.76 -20.44 7.87
N LYS A 171 2.24 -20.95 6.75
CA LYS A 171 3.64 -21.33 6.56
C LYS A 171 4.44 -20.20 5.89
N GLY A 172 4.28 -18.96 6.37
CA GLY A 172 4.90 -17.80 5.77
C GLY A 172 4.03 -17.12 4.70
N VAL A 173 4.67 -16.40 3.79
CA VAL A 173 4.02 -15.62 2.73
C VAL A 173 4.41 -16.17 1.37
N ILE A 174 3.44 -16.31 0.47
CA ILE A 174 3.67 -16.60 -0.95
C ILE A 174 3.38 -15.32 -1.73
N ALA A 175 4.37 -14.88 -2.50
CA ALA A 175 4.25 -13.76 -3.42
C ALA A 175 4.45 -14.25 -4.87
N ASP A 176 3.50 -13.93 -5.75
CA ASP A 176 3.52 -14.35 -7.16
C ASP A 176 2.82 -13.30 -8.03
N GLU A 177 3.37 -12.97 -9.20
CA GLU A 177 2.73 -11.99 -10.11
C GLU A 177 1.55 -12.57 -10.90
N LYS A 178 1.53 -13.87 -11.10
CA LYS A 178 0.57 -14.54 -12.01
C LYS A 178 -0.56 -15.23 -11.25
N ASN A 179 -0.24 -15.80 -10.08
CA ASN A 179 -1.14 -16.72 -9.39
C ASN A 179 -1.57 -16.18 -8.03
N LEU A 180 -2.88 -16.14 -7.79
CA LEU A 180 -3.41 -15.97 -6.45
C LEU A 180 -3.55 -17.35 -5.79
N VAL A 181 -2.58 -17.71 -4.95
CA VAL A 181 -2.50 -19.04 -4.34
C VAL A 181 -3.56 -19.24 -3.25
N ARG A 182 -3.84 -18.18 -2.48
CA ARG A 182 -4.84 -18.21 -1.40
C ARG A 182 -5.62 -16.90 -1.35
N THR A 183 -6.77 -16.92 -0.67
CA THR A 183 -7.71 -15.79 -0.60
C THR A 183 -7.57 -14.96 0.67
N LYS A 184 -6.63 -15.28 1.54
CA LYS A 184 -6.43 -14.62 2.84
C LYS A 184 -4.95 -14.48 3.17
N ILE A 185 -4.64 -13.48 4.01
CA ILE A 185 -3.32 -13.26 4.60
C ILE A 185 -3.49 -12.63 5.98
N ASN A 186 -2.63 -12.99 6.94
CA ASN A 186 -2.55 -12.29 8.22
C ASN A 186 -1.97 -10.89 8.04
N VAL A 187 -2.51 -9.95 8.80
CA VAL A 187 -2.01 -8.57 8.77
C VAL A 187 -0.55 -8.46 9.20
N GLU A 188 -0.12 -9.30 10.14
CA GLU A 188 1.26 -9.33 10.63
C GLU A 188 2.22 -9.83 9.56
N ASP A 189 1.92 -10.98 8.92
CA ASP A 189 2.73 -11.56 7.85
C ASP A 189 2.82 -10.62 6.64
N LEU A 190 1.70 -9.95 6.31
CA LEU A 190 1.67 -8.95 5.25
C LEU A 190 2.55 -7.75 5.58
N ALA A 191 2.53 -7.29 6.83
CA ALA A 191 3.36 -6.16 7.25
C ALA A 191 4.86 -6.50 7.19
N ASP A 192 5.26 -7.71 7.62
CA ASP A 192 6.64 -8.19 7.50
C ASP A 192 7.09 -8.20 6.03
N PHE A 193 6.29 -8.80 5.14
CA PHE A 193 6.57 -8.77 3.71
C PHE A 193 6.73 -7.34 3.15
N ILE A 194 5.85 -6.40 3.56
CA ILE A 194 5.90 -5.01 3.09
C ILE A 194 7.19 -4.32 3.57
N ILE A 195 7.59 -4.53 4.82
CA ILE A 195 8.79 -3.92 5.39
C ILE A 195 10.05 -4.47 4.71
N GLU A 196 10.11 -5.76 4.46
CA GLU A 196 11.20 -6.39 3.71
C GLU A 196 11.39 -5.74 2.34
N GLN A 197 10.31 -5.30 1.69
CA GLN A 197 10.41 -4.63 0.39
C GLN A 197 11.11 -3.27 0.45
N ILE A 198 11.33 -2.68 1.62
CA ILE A 198 12.07 -1.41 1.73
C ILE A 198 13.47 -1.56 1.13
N THR A 199 14.14 -2.66 1.40
CA THR A 199 15.52 -2.95 0.98
C THR A 199 15.62 -3.99 -0.14
N SER A 200 14.64 -4.89 -0.28
CA SER A 200 14.60 -5.89 -1.34
C SER A 200 14.43 -5.27 -2.72
N LYS A 201 15.09 -5.87 -3.72
CA LYS A 201 14.98 -5.51 -5.13
C LYS A 201 14.11 -6.47 -5.95
N ASP A 202 13.65 -7.56 -5.35
CA ASP A 202 12.99 -8.67 -6.06
C ASP A 202 11.69 -8.26 -6.75
N TRP A 203 10.98 -7.30 -6.15
CA TRP A 203 9.69 -6.83 -6.60
C TRP A 203 9.71 -5.37 -7.09
N ILE A 204 10.86 -4.81 -7.44
CA ILE A 204 10.95 -3.48 -8.10
C ILE A 204 10.26 -3.56 -9.46
N LYS A 205 9.38 -2.58 -9.73
CA LYS A 205 8.55 -2.49 -10.96
C LYS A 205 7.64 -3.70 -11.16
N LYS A 206 7.24 -4.36 -10.07
CA LYS A 206 6.37 -5.52 -10.09
C LYS A 206 5.16 -5.37 -9.16
N ALA A 207 4.16 -6.20 -9.41
CA ALA A 207 2.87 -6.14 -8.72
C ALA A 207 2.47 -7.51 -8.14
N PRO A 208 3.21 -8.06 -7.13
CA PRO A 208 2.94 -9.38 -6.60
C PRO A 208 1.57 -9.48 -5.92
N LEU A 209 0.90 -10.60 -6.18
CA LEU A 209 -0.20 -11.12 -5.38
C LEU A 209 0.41 -11.76 -4.14
N VAL A 210 0.04 -11.30 -2.94
CA VAL A 210 0.71 -11.67 -1.69
C VAL A 210 -0.30 -12.32 -0.76
N ALA A 211 -0.17 -13.61 -0.54
CA ALA A 211 -1.11 -14.43 0.24
C ALA A 211 -0.39 -15.27 1.32
N ALA A 212 -1.15 -15.87 2.24
CA ALA A 212 -0.59 -16.81 3.20
C ALA A 212 0.00 -18.05 2.50
N GLY A 213 1.11 -18.57 3.04
CA GLY A 213 1.76 -19.80 2.60
C GLY A 213 1.10 -21.08 3.08
#